data_1d87db04b6c878a4bfa106847f91c1a2
#
_entry.id   1d87db04b6c878a4bfa106847f91c1a2
#
_cell.length_a   1.000
_cell.length_b   1.000
_cell.length_c   1.000
_cell.angle_alpha   90.00
_cell.angle_beta   90.00
_cell.angle_gamma   90.00
#
_symmetry.space_group_name_H-M   'P 1'
#
loop_
_entity.id
_entity.type
_entity.pdbx_description
1 polymer ?
#
loop_
_entity_poly.entity_id
_entity_poly.type
_entity_poly.pdbx_seq_one_letter_code
_entity_poly.pdbx_strand_id
1 'polypeptide(L)'
;MKQNAVQPGLEMRFRPFDNYHTFQNPPDFSWPWVENAESYDLIVCRDRELKDIAYSRYGNRVNYYNFPEIFEPGMYYWSVRHHRDGKPSAWEPARRFLLDPAAQPFPVPDVEVLLSRIASGHPRIYTNARELADFRKEMLSPDNIYFPMVMRALSGFMAEPFPEEKDADPLDANPYTMYGLFQHAADTTKAACDRVTFSAFAYLVTED
;
A
#
# COMPACT_ATOMS: atom_id res chain seq x y z
N MET A 1 -7.51 -28.54 15.34
CA MET A 1 -6.70 -27.67 14.47
C MET A 1 -6.32 -26.46 15.29
N LYS A 2 -5.03 -26.23 15.53
CA LYS A 2 -4.57 -25.05 16.26
C LYS A 2 -4.73 -23.86 15.33
N GLN A 3 -5.56 -22.88 15.70
CA GLN A 3 -5.56 -21.56 15.09
C GLN A 3 -4.14 -21.03 15.16
N ASN A 4 -3.50 -20.79 14.02
CA ASN A 4 -2.28 -19.99 13.97
C ASN A 4 -2.66 -18.61 14.51
N ALA A 5 -2.17 -18.31 15.71
CA ALA A 5 -2.37 -17.02 16.32
C ALA A 5 -1.68 -15.97 15.45
N VAL A 6 -2.48 -15.23 14.67
CA VAL A 6 -2.03 -14.02 13.99
C VAL A 6 -1.52 -13.08 15.08
N GLN A 7 -0.32 -12.52 14.88
CA GLN A 7 0.28 -11.64 15.89
C GLN A 7 -0.66 -10.46 16.17
N PRO A 8 -0.92 -10.15 17.46
CA PRO A 8 -1.73 -9.00 17.82
C PRO A 8 -1.11 -7.72 17.27
N GLY A 9 -1.83 -7.02 16.39
CA GLY A 9 -1.39 -5.75 15.80
C GLY A 9 -1.28 -5.73 14.27
N LEU A 10 -1.26 -6.89 13.59
CA LEU A 10 -1.23 -6.98 12.13
C LEU A 10 -2.59 -7.33 11.50
N GLU A 11 -3.62 -7.57 12.32
CA GLU A 11 -4.96 -7.83 11.81
C GLU A 11 -5.57 -6.56 11.22
N MET A 12 -5.96 -6.62 9.96
CA MET A 12 -6.81 -5.59 9.39
C MET A 12 -8.13 -5.57 10.16
N ARG A 13 -8.48 -4.39 10.65
CA ARG A 13 -9.72 -4.18 11.39
C ARG A 13 -10.83 -3.75 10.43
N PHE A 14 -12.07 -3.86 10.89
CA PHE A 14 -13.19 -3.27 10.17
C PHE A 14 -13.03 -1.75 10.12
N ARG A 15 -13.00 -1.19 8.91
CA ARG A 15 -13.02 0.25 8.64
C ARG A 15 -14.06 0.55 7.57
N PRO A 16 -14.83 1.63 7.72
CA PRO A 16 -14.96 2.49 8.90
C PRO A 16 -15.40 1.69 10.13
N PHE A 17 -14.93 2.07 11.33
CA PHE A 17 -15.41 1.47 12.58
C PHE A 17 -16.91 1.74 12.76
N ASP A 18 -17.56 0.93 13.59
CA ASP A 18 -18.94 1.24 13.99
C ASP A 18 -19.00 2.59 14.73
N ASN A 19 -19.97 3.42 14.36
CA ASN A 19 -20.12 4.81 14.83
C ASN A 19 -18.96 5.75 14.45
N TYR A 20 -18.21 5.45 13.37
CA TYR A 20 -17.13 6.30 12.93
C TYR A 20 -17.64 7.58 12.25
N HIS A 21 -16.92 8.67 12.46
CA HIS A 21 -17.11 9.94 11.76
C HIS A 21 -15.91 10.14 10.82
N THR A 22 -16.14 10.13 9.52
CA THR A 22 -15.08 10.26 8.52
C THR A 22 -15.10 11.62 7.82
N PHE A 23 -13.91 12.15 7.60
CA PHE A 23 -13.63 13.38 6.86
C PHE A 23 -12.95 13.12 5.52
N GLN A 24 -12.84 11.85 5.12
CA GLN A 24 -12.33 11.43 3.83
C GLN A 24 -13.48 10.90 2.97
N ASN A 25 -13.53 11.31 1.70
CA ASN A 25 -14.56 10.93 0.74
C ASN A 25 -13.93 10.49 -0.61
N PRO A 26 -14.06 9.24 -1.06
CA PRO A 26 -14.76 8.14 -0.38
C PRO A 26 -14.04 7.63 0.87
N PRO A 27 -14.75 7.01 1.83
CA PRO A 27 -14.13 6.32 2.95
C PRO A 27 -13.39 5.07 2.49
N ASP A 28 -12.35 4.69 3.22
CA ASP A 28 -11.66 3.41 3.05
C ASP A 28 -12.42 2.29 3.76
N PHE A 29 -12.59 1.16 3.06
CA PHE A 29 -13.20 -0.03 3.63
C PHE A 29 -12.16 -1.13 3.79
N SER A 30 -12.11 -1.73 4.98
CA SER A 30 -11.30 -2.91 5.24
C SER A 30 -11.97 -3.80 6.29
N TRP A 31 -11.62 -5.07 6.27
CA TRP A 31 -12.16 -6.08 7.18
C TRP A 31 -11.13 -7.19 7.44
N PRO A 32 -11.31 -7.98 8.52
CA PRO A 32 -10.43 -9.11 8.80
C PRO A 32 -10.40 -10.12 7.66
N TRP A 33 -9.23 -10.66 7.41
CA TRP A 33 -9.08 -11.78 6.48
C TRP A 33 -9.79 -13.02 6.99
N VAL A 34 -10.49 -13.71 6.11
CA VAL A 34 -11.13 -15.00 6.40
C VAL A 34 -10.37 -16.10 5.69
N GLU A 35 -9.92 -17.08 6.44
CA GLU A 35 -9.18 -18.22 5.89
C GLU A 35 -10.01 -18.98 4.84
N ASN A 36 -9.39 -19.28 3.69
CA ASN A 36 -10.02 -19.93 2.54
C ASN A 36 -11.21 -19.16 1.93
N ALA A 37 -11.33 -17.87 2.17
CA ALA A 37 -12.27 -17.04 1.44
C ALA A 37 -11.78 -16.85 0.00
N GLU A 38 -12.64 -17.09 -0.97
CA GLU A 38 -12.39 -16.92 -2.41
C GLU A 38 -12.58 -15.47 -2.84
N SER A 39 -13.58 -14.82 -2.25
CA SER A 39 -13.91 -13.43 -2.50
C SER A 39 -14.82 -12.86 -1.40
N TYR A 40 -15.06 -11.57 -1.48
CA TYR A 40 -15.91 -10.81 -0.57
C TYR A 40 -16.90 -9.97 -1.36
N ASP A 41 -18.10 -9.81 -0.80
CA ASP A 41 -19.05 -8.80 -1.23
C ASP A 41 -19.14 -7.73 -0.16
N LEU A 42 -19.09 -6.48 -0.58
CA LEU A 42 -19.21 -5.27 0.24
C LEU A 42 -20.46 -4.51 -0.20
N ILE A 43 -21.29 -4.10 0.75
CA ILE A 43 -22.40 -3.19 0.52
C ILE A 43 -22.36 -2.03 1.49
N VAL A 44 -22.77 -0.86 0.99
CA VAL A 44 -22.97 0.37 1.76
C VAL A 44 -24.40 0.83 1.54
N CYS A 45 -25.16 0.96 2.60
CA CYS A 45 -26.61 1.18 2.58
C CYS A 45 -26.98 2.46 3.33
N ARG A 46 -28.16 3.01 3.01
CA ARG A 46 -28.73 4.14 3.75
C ARG A 46 -29.53 3.72 4.97
N ASP A 47 -29.85 2.43 5.08
CA ASP A 47 -30.62 1.85 6.17
C ASP A 47 -29.83 0.75 6.92
N ARG A 48 -30.16 0.55 8.18
CA ARG A 48 -29.50 -0.45 9.05
C ARG A 48 -29.84 -1.88 8.66
N GLU A 49 -31.00 -2.09 8.05
CA GLU A 49 -31.53 -3.39 7.60
C GLU A 49 -30.82 -3.87 6.33
N LEU A 50 -29.89 -3.08 5.77
CA LEU A 50 -29.10 -3.38 4.57
C LEU A 50 -29.94 -3.62 3.31
N LYS A 51 -31.06 -2.89 3.18
CA LYS A 51 -32.01 -3.03 2.06
C LYS A 51 -31.84 -1.92 1.01
N ASP A 52 -31.57 -0.69 1.45
CA ASP A 52 -31.35 0.47 0.57
C ASP A 52 -29.87 0.59 0.24
N ILE A 53 -29.42 -0.19 -0.75
CA ILE A 53 -28.00 -0.23 -1.17
C ILE A 53 -27.67 1.03 -1.96
N ALA A 54 -26.79 1.86 -1.41
CA ALA A 54 -26.27 3.04 -2.09
C ALA A 54 -25.04 2.72 -2.95
N TYR A 55 -24.11 1.90 -2.42
CA TYR A 55 -22.88 1.49 -3.11
C TYR A 55 -22.63 0.01 -2.86
N SER A 56 -22.03 -0.69 -3.83
CA SER A 56 -21.72 -2.10 -3.68
C SER A 56 -20.49 -2.50 -4.47
N ARG A 57 -19.78 -3.51 -3.96
CA ARG A 57 -18.71 -4.22 -4.66
C ARG A 57 -18.86 -5.71 -4.43
N TYR A 58 -19.05 -6.48 -5.48
CA TYR A 58 -19.17 -7.93 -5.42
C TYR A 58 -17.94 -8.61 -5.97
N GLY A 59 -17.60 -9.77 -5.41
CA GLY A 59 -16.49 -10.61 -5.88
C GLY A 59 -15.11 -10.00 -5.68
N ASN A 60 -14.93 -9.15 -4.67
CA ASN A 60 -13.63 -8.57 -4.33
C ASN A 60 -12.68 -9.65 -3.77
N ARG A 61 -11.47 -9.79 -4.33
CA ARG A 61 -10.55 -10.87 -3.95
C ARG A 61 -9.66 -10.54 -2.74
N VAL A 62 -9.69 -9.30 -2.29
CA VAL A 62 -8.90 -8.81 -1.16
C VAL A 62 -9.82 -8.29 -0.06
N ASN A 63 -9.32 -8.16 1.15
CA ASN A 63 -10.08 -7.75 2.33
C ASN A 63 -10.08 -6.24 2.58
N TYR A 64 -10.00 -5.47 1.50
CA TYR A 64 -10.17 -4.01 1.51
C TYR A 64 -10.74 -3.54 0.17
N TYR A 65 -11.37 -2.37 0.18
CA TYR A 65 -11.85 -1.73 -1.06
C TYR A 65 -12.01 -0.22 -0.87
N ASN A 66 -11.58 0.55 -1.86
CA ASN A 66 -11.84 1.97 -1.98
C ASN A 66 -12.72 2.20 -3.20
N PHE A 67 -13.88 2.81 -3.00
CA PHE A 67 -14.75 3.17 -4.10
C PHE A 67 -14.12 4.30 -4.94
N PRO A 68 -14.26 4.28 -6.27
CA PRO A 68 -13.79 5.38 -7.11
C PRO A 68 -14.70 6.60 -7.05
N GLU A 69 -15.97 6.41 -6.65
CA GLU A 69 -16.98 7.46 -6.60
C GLU A 69 -16.93 8.26 -5.29
N ILE A 70 -17.19 9.56 -5.38
CA ILE A 70 -17.44 10.41 -4.22
C ILE A 70 -18.84 10.10 -3.69
N PHE A 71 -18.96 9.90 -2.39
CA PHE A 71 -20.22 9.64 -1.72
C PHE A 71 -20.93 10.95 -1.38
N GLU A 72 -22.25 10.93 -1.39
CA GLU A 72 -23.02 12.02 -0.81
C GLU A 72 -22.83 12.05 0.71
N PRO A 73 -22.66 13.25 1.33
CA PRO A 73 -22.55 13.33 2.79
C PRO A 73 -23.78 12.75 3.49
N GLY A 74 -23.57 12.09 4.62
CA GLY A 74 -24.69 11.52 5.36
C GLY A 74 -24.34 10.30 6.20
N MET A 75 -25.37 9.70 6.77
CA MET A 75 -25.25 8.48 7.57
C MET A 75 -25.37 7.26 6.67
N TYR A 76 -24.44 6.33 6.82
CA TYR A 76 -24.41 5.06 6.11
C TYR A 76 -24.23 3.90 7.04
N TYR A 77 -24.69 2.73 6.55
CA TYR A 77 -24.48 1.42 7.15
C TYR A 77 -23.77 0.53 6.14
N TRP A 78 -22.80 -0.23 6.58
CA TRP A 78 -22.07 -1.11 5.68
C TRP A 78 -21.87 -2.49 6.27
N SER A 79 -21.75 -3.46 5.41
CA SER A 79 -21.50 -4.84 5.76
C SER A 79 -20.68 -5.53 4.67
N VAL A 80 -20.05 -6.61 5.04
CA VAL A 80 -19.31 -7.49 4.17
C VAL A 80 -19.73 -8.94 4.39
N ARG A 81 -19.63 -9.76 3.36
CA ARG A 81 -19.69 -11.22 3.46
C ARG A 81 -18.61 -11.84 2.62
N HIS A 82 -18.21 -13.06 2.97
CA HIS A 82 -17.23 -13.81 2.17
C HIS A 82 -17.92 -14.93 1.37
N HIS A 83 -17.22 -15.40 0.34
CA HIS A 83 -17.58 -16.59 -0.42
C HIS A 83 -16.56 -17.70 -0.13
N ARG A 84 -17.07 -18.92 0.07
CA ARG A 84 -16.27 -20.12 0.24
C ARG A 84 -16.99 -21.30 -0.42
N ASP A 85 -16.26 -22.11 -1.20
CA ASP A 85 -16.83 -23.23 -1.98
C ASP A 85 -18.01 -22.78 -2.86
N GLY A 86 -17.86 -21.59 -3.49
CA GLY A 86 -18.85 -20.98 -4.36
C GLY A 86 -20.13 -20.50 -3.64
N LYS A 87 -20.17 -20.49 -2.30
CA LYS A 87 -21.35 -20.08 -1.51
C LYS A 87 -21.07 -18.83 -0.67
N PRO A 88 -21.99 -17.86 -0.63
CA PRO A 88 -21.87 -16.71 0.25
C PRO A 88 -22.14 -17.09 1.71
N SER A 89 -21.40 -16.48 2.63
CA SER A 89 -21.76 -16.47 4.05
C SER A 89 -22.95 -15.56 4.33
N ALA A 90 -23.45 -15.58 5.56
CA ALA A 90 -24.29 -14.49 6.04
C ALA A 90 -23.51 -13.16 6.01
N TRP A 91 -24.25 -12.04 5.92
CA TRP A 91 -23.68 -10.72 6.10
C TRP A 91 -23.15 -10.53 7.53
N GLU A 92 -22.01 -9.88 7.67
CA GLU A 92 -21.52 -9.41 8.96
C GLU A 92 -22.52 -8.40 9.56
N PRO A 93 -22.52 -8.20 10.89
CA PRO A 93 -23.31 -7.16 11.52
C PRO A 93 -23.08 -5.79 10.88
N ALA A 94 -24.17 -5.08 10.59
CA ALA A 94 -24.11 -3.75 10.00
C ALA A 94 -23.37 -2.77 10.94
N ARG A 95 -22.42 -2.04 10.37
CA ARG A 95 -21.64 -0.97 11.02
C ARG A 95 -22.05 0.36 10.44
N ARG A 96 -22.28 1.36 11.26
CA ARG A 96 -22.63 2.70 10.79
C ARG A 96 -21.43 3.63 10.79
N PHE A 97 -21.43 4.57 9.86
CA PHE A 97 -20.53 5.71 9.87
C PHE A 97 -21.25 6.98 9.38
N LEU A 98 -20.75 8.11 9.82
CA LEU A 98 -21.16 9.43 9.32
C LEU A 98 -20.08 9.95 8.38
N LEU A 99 -20.47 10.25 7.14
CA LEU A 99 -19.64 11.01 6.21
C LEU A 99 -19.94 12.49 6.38
N ASP A 100 -18.93 13.24 6.85
CA ASP A 100 -19.06 14.67 7.13
C ASP A 100 -19.32 15.48 5.85
N PRO A 101 -20.19 16.48 5.86
CA PRO A 101 -20.34 17.41 4.73
C PRO A 101 -19.06 18.15 4.34
N ALA A 102 -18.13 18.34 5.28
CA ALA A 102 -16.83 18.95 5.04
C ALA A 102 -15.73 17.93 4.67
N ALA A 103 -16.11 16.66 4.44
CA ALA A 103 -15.15 15.62 4.07
C ALA A 103 -14.41 16.02 2.78
N GLN A 104 -13.08 15.83 2.82
CA GLN A 104 -12.24 16.15 1.67
C GLN A 104 -12.45 15.12 0.55
N PRO A 105 -12.82 15.54 -0.67
CA PRO A 105 -12.89 14.65 -1.81
C PRO A 105 -11.51 14.10 -2.16
N PHE A 106 -11.40 12.78 -2.18
CA PHE A 106 -10.17 12.09 -2.56
C PHE A 106 -10.52 10.83 -3.37
N PRO A 107 -11.15 10.99 -4.55
CA PRO A 107 -11.50 9.86 -5.39
C PRO A 107 -10.24 9.14 -5.88
N VAL A 108 -10.33 7.82 -5.98
CA VAL A 108 -9.27 7.03 -6.64
C VAL A 108 -9.32 7.35 -8.13
N PRO A 109 -8.27 7.96 -8.71
CA PRO A 109 -8.27 8.26 -10.13
C PRO A 109 -8.30 6.99 -10.98
N ASP A 110 -8.94 7.05 -12.13
CA ASP A 110 -8.85 6.00 -13.12
C ASP A 110 -7.40 5.70 -13.48
N VAL A 111 -7.06 4.41 -13.63
CA VAL A 111 -5.68 3.97 -13.89
C VAL A 111 -5.16 4.53 -15.21
N GLU A 112 -5.98 4.63 -16.23
CA GLU A 112 -5.58 5.18 -17.54
C GLU A 112 -5.27 6.68 -17.41
N VAL A 113 -6.07 7.40 -16.61
CA VAL A 113 -5.82 8.82 -16.28
C VAL A 113 -4.51 8.97 -15.51
N LEU A 114 -4.23 8.10 -14.54
CA LEU A 114 -2.96 8.10 -13.82
C LEU A 114 -1.78 7.83 -14.76
N LEU A 115 -1.88 6.79 -15.57
CA LEU A 115 -0.83 6.42 -16.52
C LEU A 115 -0.58 7.53 -17.58
N SER A 116 -1.62 8.21 -18.02
CA SER A 116 -1.48 9.32 -18.98
C SER A 116 -0.74 10.54 -18.40
N ARG A 117 -0.73 10.69 -17.08
CA ARG A 117 0.00 11.77 -16.37
C ARG A 117 1.46 11.46 -16.12
N ILE A 118 1.86 10.19 -16.25
CA ILE A 118 3.26 9.79 -16.10
C ILE A 118 4.02 10.22 -17.36
N ALA A 119 5.09 10.96 -17.17
CA ALA A 119 5.95 11.35 -18.30
C ALA A 119 6.47 10.10 -19.03
N SER A 120 6.37 10.09 -20.37
CA SER A 120 6.84 8.97 -21.20
C SER A 120 8.36 8.85 -21.26
N GLY A 121 9.09 9.95 -20.99
CA GLY A 121 10.55 10.01 -20.99
C GLY A 121 11.16 9.80 -19.61
N HIS A 122 12.46 9.53 -19.58
CA HIS A 122 13.26 9.48 -18.36
C HIS A 122 14.10 10.76 -18.21
N PRO A 123 14.44 11.15 -16.97
CA PRO A 123 14.02 10.62 -15.68
C PRO A 123 12.55 10.92 -15.35
N ARG A 124 11.94 10.18 -14.41
CA ARG A 124 10.53 10.38 -14.02
C ARG A 124 10.19 10.02 -12.56
N ILE A 125 11.21 9.87 -11.70
CA ILE A 125 11.01 9.57 -10.27
C ILE A 125 11.30 10.81 -9.45
N TYR A 126 12.53 11.31 -9.46
CA TYR A 126 12.94 12.48 -8.68
C TYR A 126 12.72 13.80 -9.42
N THR A 127 12.76 13.74 -10.74
CA THR A 127 12.58 14.87 -11.65
C THR A 127 12.11 14.36 -13.00
N ASN A 128 11.85 15.25 -13.93
CA ASN A 128 11.54 14.91 -15.32
C ASN A 128 12.52 15.59 -16.28
N ALA A 129 12.48 15.22 -17.56
CA ALA A 129 13.42 15.73 -18.56
C ALA A 129 13.40 17.28 -18.71
N ARG A 130 12.28 17.95 -18.40
CA ARG A 130 12.17 19.41 -18.50
C ARG A 130 12.84 20.13 -17.32
N GLU A 131 12.79 19.53 -16.15
CA GLU A 131 13.26 20.09 -14.89
C GLU A 131 14.66 19.59 -14.49
N LEU A 132 15.23 18.66 -15.26
CA LEU A 132 16.49 17.99 -14.93
C LEU A 132 17.65 18.97 -14.72
N ALA A 133 17.76 20.00 -15.54
CA ALA A 133 18.83 20.98 -15.42
C ALA A 133 18.74 21.79 -14.11
N ASP A 134 17.53 22.23 -13.76
CA ASP A 134 17.29 22.98 -12.52
C ASP A 134 17.47 22.08 -11.30
N PHE A 135 17.00 20.82 -11.37
CA PHE A 135 17.19 19.82 -10.35
C PHE A 135 18.69 19.57 -10.07
N ARG A 136 19.50 19.39 -11.13
CA ARG A 136 20.95 19.22 -10.98
C ARG A 136 21.61 20.43 -10.33
N LYS A 137 21.24 21.62 -10.77
CA LYS A 137 21.74 22.87 -10.18
C LYS A 137 21.40 22.96 -8.70
N GLU A 138 20.19 22.58 -8.30
CA GLU A 138 19.77 22.56 -6.90
C GLU A 138 20.54 21.51 -6.10
N MET A 139 20.70 20.29 -6.62
CA MET A 139 21.43 19.21 -5.93
C MET A 139 22.92 19.54 -5.75
N LEU A 140 23.54 20.21 -6.73
CA LEU A 140 24.95 20.61 -6.69
C LEU A 140 25.19 21.97 -5.98
N SER A 141 24.12 22.61 -5.51
CA SER A 141 24.26 23.87 -4.74
C SER A 141 25.07 23.65 -3.46
N PRO A 142 25.96 24.58 -3.08
CA PRO A 142 26.68 24.53 -1.79
C PRO A 142 25.74 24.46 -0.57
N ASP A 143 24.51 24.97 -0.70
CA ASP A 143 23.50 24.99 0.36
C ASP A 143 22.71 23.67 0.46
N ASN A 144 22.87 22.77 -0.52
CA ASN A 144 22.19 21.48 -0.51
C ASN A 144 22.88 20.51 0.44
N ILE A 145 22.17 20.09 1.47
CA ILE A 145 22.68 19.16 2.48
C ILE A 145 22.44 17.68 2.09
N TYR A 146 21.49 17.40 1.20
CA TYR A 146 21.06 16.04 0.89
C TYR A 146 22.03 15.33 -0.05
N PHE A 147 22.44 15.97 -1.14
CA PHE A 147 23.33 15.34 -2.10
C PHE A 147 24.68 14.92 -1.50
N PRO A 148 25.38 15.74 -0.68
CA PRO A 148 26.57 15.29 0.05
C PRO A 148 26.33 14.09 0.98
N MET A 149 25.13 13.98 1.59
CA MET A 149 24.76 12.80 2.39
C MET A 149 24.63 11.54 1.53
N VAL A 150 23.99 11.65 0.36
CA VAL A 150 23.89 10.54 -0.60
C VAL A 150 25.28 10.09 -1.05
N MET A 151 26.15 11.02 -1.43
CA MET A 151 27.52 10.71 -1.87
C MET A 151 28.36 10.05 -0.77
N ARG A 152 28.20 10.47 0.47
CA ARG A 152 28.84 9.83 1.62
C ARG A 152 28.36 8.40 1.83
N ALA A 153 27.05 8.18 1.76
CA ALA A 153 26.48 6.85 1.89
C ALA A 153 26.93 5.94 0.73
N LEU A 154 26.93 6.46 -0.49
CA LEU A 154 27.41 5.72 -1.67
C LEU A 154 28.89 5.34 -1.52
N SER A 155 29.76 6.24 -1.07
CA SER A 155 31.17 5.95 -0.82
C SER A 155 31.35 4.84 0.22
N GLY A 156 30.51 4.80 1.25
CA GLY A 156 30.48 3.72 2.24
C GLY A 156 30.09 2.38 1.59
N PHE A 157 29.01 2.36 0.82
CA PHE A 157 28.55 1.15 0.13
C PHE A 157 29.58 0.61 -0.88
N MET A 158 30.27 1.50 -1.60
CA MET A 158 31.28 1.10 -2.58
C MET A 158 32.57 0.58 -1.94
N ALA A 159 32.85 0.93 -0.69
CA ALA A 159 33.99 0.43 0.06
C ALA A 159 33.79 -1.01 0.59
N GLU A 160 32.56 -1.47 0.70
CA GLU A 160 32.23 -2.80 1.18
C GLU A 160 32.12 -3.80 0.01
N PRO A 161 32.50 -5.08 0.20
CA PRO A 161 32.23 -6.10 -0.80
C PRO A 161 30.72 -6.24 -1.07
N PHE A 162 30.39 -6.71 -2.27
CA PHE A 162 28.99 -7.00 -2.57
C PHE A 162 28.51 -8.14 -1.66
N PRO A 163 27.34 -8.02 -1.01
CA PRO A 163 26.86 -9.08 -0.13
C PRO A 163 26.66 -10.37 -0.92
N GLU A 164 27.21 -11.47 -0.40
CA GLU A 164 27.00 -12.79 -0.97
C GLU A 164 25.59 -13.28 -0.61
N GLU A 165 24.89 -13.79 -1.62
CA GLU A 165 23.62 -14.49 -1.40
C GLU A 165 23.91 -15.81 -0.69
N LYS A 166 23.31 -16.03 0.47
CA LYS A 166 23.37 -17.32 1.16
C LYS A 166 22.34 -18.26 0.55
N ASP A 167 22.79 -19.43 0.17
CA ASP A 167 21.88 -20.51 -0.21
C ASP A 167 20.92 -20.78 0.96
N ALA A 168 19.64 -20.46 0.76
CA ALA A 168 18.60 -20.85 1.68
C ALA A 168 18.30 -22.34 1.43
N ASP A 169 18.46 -23.19 2.46
CA ASP A 169 17.93 -24.56 2.37
C ASP A 169 16.39 -24.49 2.40
N PRO A 170 15.71 -24.73 1.26
CA PRO A 170 14.27 -24.64 1.18
C PRO A 170 13.53 -25.72 1.98
N LEU A 171 14.25 -26.67 2.57
CA LEU A 171 13.69 -27.81 3.31
C LEU A 171 13.73 -27.63 4.83
N ASP A 172 14.34 -26.58 5.35
CA ASP A 172 14.30 -26.31 6.78
C ASP A 172 12.94 -25.74 7.17
N ALA A 173 12.05 -26.63 7.61
CA ALA A 173 10.69 -26.27 8.05
C ALA A 173 10.65 -25.59 9.42
N ASN A 174 11.79 -25.23 10.03
CA ASN A 174 11.82 -24.52 11.30
C ASN A 174 11.47 -23.04 11.09
N PRO A 175 10.35 -22.56 11.65
CA PRO A 175 9.92 -21.17 11.44
C PRO A 175 10.91 -20.13 11.99
N TYR A 176 11.75 -20.48 12.96
CA TYR A 176 12.79 -19.56 13.48
C TYR A 176 13.97 -19.45 12.52
N THR A 177 14.38 -20.55 11.91
CA THR A 177 15.41 -20.56 10.86
C THR A 177 14.88 -19.86 9.60
N MET A 178 13.64 -20.14 9.21
CA MET A 178 12.97 -19.44 8.10
C MET A 178 12.90 -17.93 8.33
N TYR A 179 12.54 -17.48 9.54
CA TYR A 179 12.53 -16.05 9.84
C TYR A 179 13.92 -15.42 9.71
N GLY A 180 14.96 -16.09 10.23
CA GLY A 180 16.35 -15.63 10.09
C GLY A 180 16.82 -15.56 8.64
N LEU A 181 16.43 -16.54 7.80
CA LEU A 181 16.72 -16.54 6.37
C LEU A 181 16.01 -15.41 5.63
N PHE A 182 14.71 -15.17 5.92
CA PHE A 182 13.99 -14.05 5.36
C PHE A 182 14.59 -12.70 5.76
N GLN A 183 14.98 -12.55 7.03
CA GLN A 183 15.61 -11.32 7.50
C GLN A 183 16.94 -11.11 6.78
N HIS A 184 17.77 -12.14 6.66
CA HIS A 184 19.05 -12.05 5.95
C HIS A 184 18.86 -11.73 4.45
N ALA A 185 17.91 -12.40 3.78
CA ALA A 185 17.59 -12.11 2.39
C ALA A 185 17.09 -10.67 2.21
N ALA A 186 16.25 -10.19 3.12
CA ALA A 186 15.73 -8.82 3.12
C ALA A 186 16.88 -7.80 3.29
N ASP A 187 17.79 -8.03 4.24
CA ASP A 187 18.93 -7.15 4.51
C ASP A 187 19.92 -7.13 3.34
N THR A 188 20.22 -8.31 2.75
CA THR A 188 21.07 -8.44 1.57
C THR A 188 20.48 -7.75 0.35
N THR A 189 19.18 -7.99 0.09
CA THR A 189 18.46 -7.35 -1.01
C THR A 189 18.39 -5.85 -0.83
N LYS A 190 18.13 -5.38 0.40
CA LYS A 190 18.12 -3.95 0.73
C LYS A 190 19.46 -3.30 0.44
N ALA A 191 20.57 -3.90 0.89
CA ALA A 191 21.90 -3.37 0.67
C ALA A 191 22.24 -3.26 -0.83
N ALA A 192 21.85 -4.27 -1.63
CA ALA A 192 22.02 -4.22 -3.08
C ALA A 192 21.15 -3.14 -3.74
N CYS A 193 19.89 -3.03 -3.34
CA CYS A 193 18.97 -2.02 -3.84
C CYS A 193 19.43 -0.60 -3.47
N ASP A 194 19.93 -0.39 -2.25
CA ASP A 194 20.43 0.90 -1.80
C ASP A 194 21.64 1.33 -2.66
N ARG A 195 22.58 0.42 -2.96
CA ARG A 195 23.74 0.70 -3.84
C ARG A 195 23.26 1.12 -5.24
N VAL A 196 22.38 0.36 -5.85
CA VAL A 196 21.85 0.68 -7.19
C VAL A 196 21.11 2.01 -7.17
N THR A 197 20.28 2.25 -6.17
CA THR A 197 19.47 3.46 -6.06
C THR A 197 20.36 4.70 -5.89
N PHE A 198 21.35 4.65 -4.99
CA PHE A 198 22.24 5.78 -4.76
C PHE A 198 23.20 6.01 -5.93
N SER A 199 23.67 4.95 -6.59
CA SER A 199 24.48 5.09 -7.82
C SER A 199 23.67 5.73 -8.95
N ALA A 200 22.44 5.26 -9.17
CA ALA A 200 21.56 5.83 -10.19
C ALA A 200 21.22 7.30 -9.89
N PHE A 201 21.03 7.65 -8.62
CA PHE A 201 20.77 9.03 -8.21
C PHE A 201 22.03 9.91 -8.39
N ALA A 202 23.20 9.41 -8.00
CA ALA A 202 24.46 10.11 -8.22
C ALA A 202 24.70 10.38 -9.72
N TYR A 203 24.54 9.37 -10.57
CA TYR A 203 24.62 9.52 -12.01
C TYR A 203 23.59 10.52 -12.57
N LEU A 204 22.34 10.49 -12.06
CA LEU A 204 21.32 11.45 -12.47
C LEU A 204 21.76 12.90 -12.24
N VAL A 205 22.48 13.15 -11.14
CA VAL A 205 22.93 14.49 -10.77
C VAL A 205 24.24 14.89 -11.46
N THR A 206 25.24 13.98 -11.51
CA THR A 206 26.61 14.30 -11.93
C THR A 206 26.93 13.89 -13.37
N GLU A 207 26.20 12.94 -13.95
CA GLU A 207 26.52 12.25 -15.22
C GLU A 207 27.79 11.40 -15.16
N ASP A 208 28.31 11.11 -13.95
CA ASP A 208 29.51 10.32 -13.68
C ASP A 208 29.17 9.08 -12.84
#